data_50117572efd5b71e8b90d6189d48fc5b
#
_entry.id   50117572efd5b71e8b90d6189d48fc5b
#
_cell.length_a   1.000
_cell.length_b   1.000
_cell.length_c   1.000
_cell.angle_alpha   90.00
_cell.angle_beta   90.00
_cell.angle_gamma   90.00
#
_symmetry.space_group_name_H-M   'P 1'
#
loop_
_entity.id
_entity.type
_entity.pdbx_description
1 polymer ?
#
loop_
_entity_poly.entity_id
_entity_poly.type
_entity_poly.pdbx_seq_one_letter_code
_entity_poly.pdbx_strand_id
1 'polypeptide(L)'
;QIRILEKLLLPGGFLGVDIFFVISGYLITYLIIKEKISTNNFSFKNFYERRARRILPALFFMLIIMLPFSYVVLIPSDFKEYILSNLFAVGFTSNYFFYFSEIQYGSLDSFLKPLLHTWSLGVEEQFYIFFPILIILFFNNNWSLKRFFFIFILLSFLISSYLSIANTQLSFFSLLTRIWELLFGSLTAYLIFFNKIDFINKKLINFLSYIGVTIIFLSFIFFE
;
A
#
# COMPACT_ATOMS: atom_id res chain seq x y z
N GLN A 1 12.53 -0.57 -28.04
CA GLN A 1 13.87 -0.86 -27.43
C GLN A 1 13.87 -0.71 -25.90
N ILE A 2 13.28 0.34 -25.33
CA ILE A 2 13.16 0.54 -23.87
C ILE A 2 12.38 -0.62 -23.22
N ARG A 3 11.32 -1.09 -23.86
CA ARG A 3 10.50 -2.24 -23.41
C ARG A 3 11.29 -3.56 -23.30
N ILE A 4 12.25 -3.77 -24.21
CA ILE A 4 13.11 -4.96 -24.16
C ILE A 4 14.08 -4.87 -22.98
N LEU A 5 14.57 -3.68 -22.64
CA LEU A 5 15.44 -3.44 -21.48
C LEU A 5 14.68 -3.57 -20.13
N GLU A 6 13.46 -3.06 -20.03
CA GLU A 6 12.62 -3.20 -18.84
C GLU A 6 12.25 -4.68 -18.57
N LYS A 7 11.90 -5.40 -19.62
CA LYS A 7 11.60 -6.84 -19.51
C LYS A 7 12.83 -7.68 -19.17
N LEU A 8 14.03 -7.21 -19.49
CA LEU A 8 15.31 -7.88 -19.23
C LEU A 8 15.91 -7.55 -17.85
N LEU A 9 15.66 -6.37 -17.30
CA LEU A 9 16.35 -5.93 -16.08
C LEU A 9 15.60 -6.28 -14.79
N LEU A 10 14.30 -6.00 -14.68
CA LEU A 10 13.51 -6.20 -13.45
C LEU A 10 12.03 -6.50 -13.78
N PRO A 11 11.70 -7.70 -14.27
CA PRO A 11 10.32 -8.04 -14.60
C PRO A 11 9.41 -8.00 -13.35
N GLY A 12 9.91 -8.38 -12.19
CA GLY A 12 9.19 -8.36 -10.91
C GLY A 12 9.08 -6.99 -10.23
N GLY A 13 9.31 -5.87 -10.94
CA GLY A 13 9.28 -4.52 -10.36
C GLY A 13 7.96 -4.16 -9.64
N PHE A 14 6.84 -4.77 -10.03
CA PHE A 14 5.53 -4.58 -9.39
C PHE A 14 5.49 -5.05 -7.93
N LEU A 15 6.33 -6.01 -7.53
CA LEU A 15 6.46 -6.46 -6.13
C LEU A 15 6.94 -5.36 -5.19
N GLY A 16 7.54 -4.30 -5.71
CA GLY A 16 7.92 -3.12 -4.94
C GLY A 16 6.73 -2.48 -4.21
N VAL A 17 5.53 -2.56 -4.78
CA VAL A 17 4.30 -2.04 -4.15
C VAL A 17 3.90 -2.89 -2.95
N ASP A 18 4.00 -4.22 -3.06
CA ASP A 18 3.65 -5.14 -1.97
C ASP A 18 4.61 -4.95 -0.78
N ILE A 19 5.91 -4.80 -1.07
CA ILE A 19 6.93 -4.46 -0.05
C ILE A 19 6.61 -3.11 0.60
N PHE A 20 6.24 -2.12 -0.20
CA PHE A 20 5.86 -0.79 0.29
C PHE A 20 4.65 -0.86 1.23
N PHE A 21 3.63 -1.64 0.91
CA PHE A 21 2.46 -1.84 1.78
C PHE A 21 2.85 -2.49 3.12
N VAL A 22 3.71 -3.50 3.13
CA VAL A 22 4.21 -4.12 4.37
C VAL A 22 4.96 -3.09 5.24
N ILE A 23 5.86 -2.30 4.64
CA ILE A 23 6.61 -1.24 5.35
C ILE A 23 5.65 -0.17 5.88
N SER A 24 4.66 0.24 5.11
CA SER A 24 3.64 1.22 5.48
C SER A 24 2.82 0.76 6.67
N GLY A 25 2.33 -0.48 6.63
CA GLY A 25 1.62 -1.09 7.75
C GLY A 25 2.46 -1.17 9.03
N TYR A 26 3.74 -1.54 8.90
CA TYR A 26 4.68 -1.55 10.01
C TYR A 26 4.86 -0.16 10.63
N LEU A 27 5.19 0.84 9.83
CA LEU A 27 5.49 2.19 10.32
C LEU A 27 4.29 2.83 11.01
N ILE A 28 3.10 2.70 10.41
CA ILE A 28 1.89 3.30 10.96
C ILE A 28 1.52 2.67 12.31
N THR A 29 1.59 1.36 12.40
CA THR A 29 1.29 0.61 13.63
C THR A 29 2.29 0.94 14.73
N TYR A 30 3.57 0.97 14.39
CA TYR A 30 4.62 1.35 15.33
C TYR A 30 4.39 2.74 15.92
N LEU A 31 4.06 3.73 15.08
CA LEU A 31 3.79 5.11 15.52
C LEU A 31 2.56 5.20 16.42
N ILE A 32 1.46 4.50 16.09
CA ILE A 32 0.24 4.50 16.89
C ILE A 32 0.50 3.87 18.26
N ILE A 33 1.12 2.68 18.29
CA ILE A 33 1.41 1.97 19.54
C ILE A 33 2.36 2.79 20.41
N LYS A 34 3.43 3.33 19.83
CA LYS A 34 4.40 4.17 20.54
C LYS A 34 3.73 5.39 21.18
N GLU A 35 2.91 6.14 20.44
CA GLU A 35 2.18 7.31 20.97
C GLU A 35 1.22 6.87 22.09
N LYS A 36 0.43 5.82 21.87
CA LYS A 36 -0.56 5.34 22.84
C LYS A 36 0.08 4.89 24.17
N ILE A 37 1.24 4.21 24.12
CA ILE A 37 1.90 3.73 25.34
C ILE A 37 2.69 4.84 26.03
N SER A 38 3.37 5.74 25.27
CA SER A 38 4.19 6.79 25.87
C SER A 38 3.37 7.91 26.51
N THR A 39 2.18 8.23 25.97
CA THR A 39 1.33 9.34 26.44
C THR A 39 0.04 8.85 27.12
N ASN A 40 -0.18 7.55 27.18
CA ASN A 40 -1.43 6.90 27.58
C ASN A 40 -2.66 7.39 26.80
N ASN A 41 -2.46 8.15 25.73
CA ASN A 41 -3.52 8.69 24.88
C ASN A 41 -3.09 8.62 23.42
N PHE A 42 -4.04 8.85 22.49
CA PHE A 42 -3.76 8.94 21.05
C PHE A 42 -4.53 10.10 20.44
N SER A 43 -3.83 10.98 19.73
CA SER A 43 -4.44 12.15 19.10
C SER A 43 -4.66 11.91 17.59
N PHE A 44 -5.90 11.58 17.23
CA PHE A 44 -6.28 11.45 15.81
C PHE A 44 -5.96 12.70 15.00
N LYS A 45 -6.23 13.89 15.56
CA LYS A 45 -5.94 15.18 14.90
C LYS A 45 -4.47 15.29 14.53
N ASN A 46 -3.58 15.08 15.50
CA ASN A 46 -2.13 15.20 15.28
C ASN A 46 -1.64 14.11 14.31
N PHE A 47 -2.22 12.93 14.38
CA PHE A 47 -1.89 11.84 13.47
C PHE A 47 -2.21 12.19 12.03
N TYR A 48 -3.46 12.58 11.72
CA TYR A 48 -3.87 12.92 10.35
C TYR A 48 -3.18 14.21 9.86
N GLU A 49 -2.95 15.19 10.70
CA GLU A 49 -2.22 16.41 10.33
C GLU A 49 -0.78 16.09 9.89
N ARG A 50 -0.05 15.23 10.62
CA ARG A 50 1.31 14.81 10.23
C ARG A 50 1.29 14.06 8.89
N ARG A 51 0.27 13.25 8.62
CA ARG A 51 0.11 12.53 7.34
C ARG A 51 -0.20 13.48 6.21
N ALA A 52 -1.18 14.36 6.39
CA ALA A 52 -1.54 15.35 5.38
C ALA A 52 -0.34 16.23 4.99
N ARG A 53 0.41 16.74 5.97
CA ARG A 53 1.62 17.53 5.72
C ARG A 53 2.73 16.76 4.97
N ARG A 54 2.76 15.45 5.08
CA ARG A 54 3.74 14.61 4.39
C ARG A 54 3.34 14.28 2.95
N ILE A 55 2.06 14.04 2.70
CA ILE A 55 1.57 13.45 1.45
C ILE A 55 1.01 14.51 0.51
N LEU A 56 0.16 15.41 1.01
CA LEU A 56 -0.53 16.39 0.16
C LEU A 56 0.42 17.32 -0.60
N PRO A 57 1.52 17.87 -0.02
CA PRO A 57 2.41 18.74 -0.77
C PRO A 57 3.04 18.04 -1.98
N ALA A 58 3.50 16.80 -1.82
CA ALA A 58 4.10 16.02 -2.90
C ALA A 58 3.06 15.64 -3.96
N LEU A 59 1.85 15.23 -3.53
CA LEU A 59 0.76 14.91 -4.43
C LEU A 59 0.36 16.14 -5.28
N PHE A 60 0.05 17.27 -4.65
CA PHE A 60 -0.34 18.48 -5.37
C PHE A 60 0.76 19.01 -6.28
N PHE A 61 2.00 18.97 -5.84
CA PHE A 61 3.14 19.35 -6.66
C PHE A 61 3.21 18.51 -7.93
N MET A 62 3.09 17.18 -7.81
CA MET A 62 3.05 16.28 -8.96
C MET A 62 1.87 16.57 -9.88
N LEU A 63 0.65 16.72 -9.34
CA LEU A 63 -0.55 16.98 -10.13
C LEU A 63 -0.44 18.29 -10.91
N ILE A 64 0.08 19.37 -10.29
CA ILE A 64 0.26 20.69 -10.92
C ILE A 64 1.30 20.62 -12.04
N ILE A 65 2.44 19.95 -11.81
CA ILE A 65 3.48 19.82 -12.83
C ILE A 65 3.02 18.98 -14.00
N MET A 66 2.34 17.86 -13.75
CA MET A 66 1.91 16.96 -14.82
C MET A 66 0.79 17.54 -15.69
N LEU A 67 0.03 18.53 -15.19
CA LEU A 67 -1.11 19.08 -15.90
C LEU A 67 -0.74 19.74 -17.26
N PRO A 68 0.24 20.66 -17.37
CA PRO A 68 0.63 21.24 -18.64
C PRO A 68 1.23 20.21 -19.61
N PHE A 69 2.01 19.24 -19.12
CA PHE A 69 2.55 18.17 -19.95
C PHE A 69 1.45 17.29 -20.52
N SER A 70 0.48 16.90 -19.70
CA SER A 70 -0.66 16.09 -20.13
C SER A 70 -1.53 16.83 -21.14
N TYR A 71 -1.70 18.15 -20.99
CA TYR A 71 -2.44 18.97 -21.95
C TYR A 71 -1.82 18.98 -23.35
N VAL A 72 -0.48 19.00 -23.43
CA VAL A 72 0.25 19.04 -24.70
C VAL A 72 0.35 17.65 -25.35
N VAL A 73 0.48 16.59 -24.55
CA VAL A 73 0.81 15.24 -25.04
C VAL A 73 -0.43 14.39 -25.30
N LEU A 74 -1.48 14.53 -24.47
CA LEU A 74 -2.67 13.68 -24.55
C LEU A 74 -3.68 14.21 -25.56
N ILE A 75 -4.35 13.29 -26.25
CA ILE A 75 -5.49 13.65 -27.09
C ILE A 75 -6.68 14.09 -26.19
N PRO A 76 -7.64 14.88 -26.71
CA PRO A 76 -8.71 15.47 -25.87
C PRO A 76 -9.51 14.47 -25.02
N SER A 77 -9.75 13.27 -25.52
CA SER A 77 -10.42 12.19 -24.77
C SER A 77 -9.61 11.75 -23.54
N ASP A 78 -8.32 11.49 -23.73
CA ASP A 78 -7.41 11.03 -22.68
C ASP A 78 -7.10 12.13 -21.67
N PHE A 79 -7.04 13.38 -22.15
CA PHE A 79 -6.90 14.55 -21.27
C PHE A 79 -8.11 14.70 -20.33
N LYS A 80 -9.33 14.51 -20.84
CA LYS A 80 -10.54 14.51 -19.99
C LYS A 80 -10.47 13.44 -18.93
N GLU A 81 -10.05 12.23 -19.27
CA GLU A 81 -9.88 11.13 -18.33
C GLU A 81 -8.77 11.43 -17.32
N TYR A 82 -7.66 12.03 -17.77
CA TYR A 82 -6.60 12.51 -16.90
C TYR A 82 -7.13 13.51 -15.86
N ILE A 83 -7.94 14.51 -16.25
CA ILE A 83 -8.54 15.48 -15.33
C ILE A 83 -9.43 14.78 -14.29
N LEU A 84 -10.23 13.80 -14.71
CA LEU A 84 -11.03 12.99 -13.78
C LEU A 84 -10.14 12.22 -12.81
N SER A 85 -9.07 11.59 -13.30
CA SER A 85 -8.14 10.84 -12.45
C SER A 85 -7.45 11.71 -11.39
N ASN A 86 -7.22 13.02 -11.66
CA ASN A 86 -6.73 13.97 -10.66
C ASN A 86 -7.71 14.12 -9.48
N LEU A 87 -9.03 14.23 -9.74
CA LEU A 87 -10.04 14.34 -8.69
C LEU A 87 -10.06 13.10 -7.79
N PHE A 88 -9.99 11.93 -8.41
CA PHE A 88 -9.95 10.67 -7.68
C PHE A 88 -8.63 10.48 -6.92
N ALA A 89 -7.50 10.99 -7.43
CA ALA A 89 -6.21 10.96 -6.73
C ALA A 89 -6.23 11.85 -5.48
N VAL A 90 -6.79 13.07 -5.58
CA VAL A 90 -6.99 13.97 -4.42
C VAL A 90 -7.92 13.37 -3.38
N GLY A 91 -8.96 12.65 -3.83
CA GLY A 91 -9.90 11.93 -2.96
C GLY A 91 -9.39 10.59 -2.42
N PHE A 92 -8.15 10.17 -2.76
CA PHE A 92 -7.59 8.86 -2.40
C PHE A 92 -8.45 7.67 -2.84
N THR A 93 -9.12 7.80 -3.97
CA THR A 93 -9.99 6.77 -4.56
C THR A 93 -9.59 6.39 -5.97
N SER A 94 -8.37 6.75 -6.39
CA SER A 94 -7.84 6.45 -7.71
C SER A 94 -7.77 4.96 -8.04
N ASN A 95 -7.62 4.09 -7.04
CA ASN A 95 -7.69 2.66 -7.20
C ASN A 95 -9.05 2.19 -7.77
N TYR A 96 -10.15 2.72 -7.28
CA TYR A 96 -11.49 2.42 -7.84
C TYR A 96 -11.71 3.08 -9.19
N PHE A 97 -11.19 4.30 -9.41
CA PHE A 97 -11.26 4.94 -10.72
C PHE A 97 -10.61 4.06 -11.81
N PHE A 98 -9.39 3.58 -11.57
CA PHE A 98 -8.70 2.73 -12.55
C PHE A 98 -9.31 1.33 -12.67
N TYR A 99 -9.89 0.81 -11.61
CA TYR A 99 -10.69 -0.42 -11.71
C TYR A 99 -11.90 -0.25 -12.64
N PHE A 100 -12.70 0.81 -12.47
CA PHE A 100 -13.88 1.05 -13.30
C PHE A 100 -13.53 1.50 -14.73
N SER A 101 -12.35 2.01 -14.96
CA SER A 101 -11.84 2.33 -16.31
C SER A 101 -11.37 1.08 -17.07
N GLU A 102 -11.54 -0.12 -16.51
CA GLU A 102 -11.15 -1.42 -17.08
C GLU A 102 -9.68 -1.48 -17.56
N ILE A 103 -8.81 -0.69 -16.91
CA ILE A 103 -7.40 -0.60 -17.27
C ILE A 103 -6.64 -1.76 -16.64
N GLN A 104 -6.13 -2.63 -17.49
CA GLN A 104 -5.23 -3.68 -17.05
C GLN A 104 -3.83 -3.09 -16.77
N TYR A 105 -3.34 -3.24 -15.55
CA TYR A 105 -2.01 -2.79 -15.16
C TYR A 105 -0.93 -3.49 -16.01
N GLY A 106 -0.01 -2.69 -16.58
CA GLY A 106 1.04 -3.21 -17.48
C GLY A 106 0.62 -3.40 -18.94
N SER A 107 -0.66 -3.16 -19.31
CA SER A 107 -1.10 -3.12 -20.70
C SER A 107 -0.54 -1.88 -21.44
N LEU A 108 -0.63 -1.87 -22.78
CA LEU A 108 -0.22 -0.72 -23.59
C LEU A 108 -0.97 0.56 -23.17
N ASP A 109 -2.27 0.44 -22.90
CA ASP A 109 -3.12 1.55 -22.51
C ASP A 109 -2.73 2.13 -21.16
N SER A 110 -2.16 1.32 -20.27
CA SER A 110 -1.72 1.78 -18.96
C SER A 110 -0.56 2.79 -19.02
N PHE A 111 0.27 2.75 -20.06
CA PHE A 111 1.36 3.72 -20.27
C PHE A 111 0.85 5.12 -20.66
N LEU A 112 -0.38 5.22 -21.14
CA LEU A 112 -1.04 6.49 -21.47
C LEU A 112 -1.75 7.12 -20.26
N LYS A 113 -1.67 6.51 -19.07
CA LYS A 113 -2.31 6.97 -17.83
C LYS A 113 -1.29 7.51 -16.83
N PRO A 114 -0.97 8.83 -16.88
CA PRO A 114 0.11 9.41 -16.08
C PRO A 114 -0.04 9.21 -14.57
N LEU A 115 -1.29 9.14 -14.06
CA LEU A 115 -1.59 9.00 -12.64
C LEU A 115 -1.89 7.57 -12.20
N LEU A 116 -1.69 6.57 -13.06
CA LEU A 116 -2.00 5.18 -12.72
C LEU A 116 -1.34 4.75 -11.40
N HIS A 117 -0.09 5.13 -11.16
CA HIS A 117 0.66 4.80 -9.96
C HIS A 117 0.00 5.30 -8.66
N THR A 118 -0.92 6.28 -8.72
CA THR A 118 -1.63 6.78 -7.53
C THR A 118 -2.64 5.79 -6.97
N TRP A 119 -2.92 4.67 -7.66
CA TRP A 119 -3.81 3.63 -7.14
C TRP A 119 -3.31 3.06 -5.82
N SER A 120 -2.00 2.83 -5.70
CA SER A 120 -1.41 2.29 -4.47
C SER A 120 -1.47 3.29 -3.32
N LEU A 121 -1.30 4.58 -3.61
CA LEU A 121 -1.52 5.65 -2.63
C LEU A 121 -2.97 5.67 -2.14
N GLY A 122 -3.96 5.46 -3.04
CA GLY A 122 -5.37 5.35 -2.67
C GLY A 122 -5.61 4.22 -1.67
N VAL A 123 -5.10 3.02 -1.94
CA VAL A 123 -5.19 1.87 -1.03
C VAL A 123 -4.55 2.17 0.33
N GLU A 124 -3.36 2.77 0.34
CA GLU A 124 -2.62 3.10 1.55
C GLU A 124 -3.37 4.13 2.43
N GLU A 125 -3.86 5.21 1.84
CA GLU A 125 -4.56 6.26 2.57
C GLU A 125 -5.93 5.81 3.09
N GLN A 126 -6.64 4.97 2.34
CA GLN A 126 -7.86 4.31 2.84
C GLN A 126 -7.55 3.46 4.09
N PHE A 127 -6.45 2.70 4.06
CA PHE A 127 -6.02 1.96 5.25
C PHE A 127 -5.71 2.91 6.42
N TYR A 128 -5.03 4.01 6.19
CA TYR A 128 -4.67 4.98 7.23
C TYR A 128 -5.88 5.71 7.82
N ILE A 129 -6.98 5.84 7.09
CA ILE A 129 -8.22 6.41 7.61
C ILE A 129 -8.86 5.45 8.62
N PHE A 130 -8.98 4.17 8.29
CA PHE A 130 -9.75 3.22 9.09
C PHE A 130 -8.91 2.53 10.18
N PHE A 131 -7.67 2.20 9.89
CA PHE A 131 -6.85 1.37 10.77
C PHE A 131 -6.55 1.99 12.14
N PRO A 132 -6.20 3.30 12.28
CA PRO A 132 -5.97 3.89 13.61
C PRO A 132 -7.20 3.82 14.50
N ILE A 133 -8.40 3.97 13.93
CA ILE A 133 -9.65 3.88 14.66
C ILE A 133 -9.82 2.46 15.21
N LEU A 134 -9.63 1.46 14.35
CA LEU A 134 -9.74 0.05 14.76
C LEU A 134 -8.74 -0.32 15.85
N ILE A 135 -7.46 0.01 15.66
CA ILE A 135 -6.42 -0.39 16.63
C ILE A 135 -6.65 0.27 18.01
N ILE A 136 -7.07 1.53 18.05
CA ILE A 136 -7.37 2.24 19.31
C ILE A 136 -8.61 1.66 19.99
N LEU A 137 -9.64 1.28 19.24
CA LEU A 137 -10.81 0.58 19.79
C LEU A 137 -10.41 -0.74 20.45
N PHE A 138 -9.53 -1.53 19.82
CA PHE A 138 -9.03 -2.76 20.40
C PHE A 138 -8.22 -2.53 21.67
N PHE A 139 -7.37 -1.49 21.71
CA PHE A 139 -6.64 -1.13 22.92
C PHE A 139 -7.58 -0.72 24.07
N ASN A 140 -8.55 0.13 23.81
CA ASN A 140 -9.43 0.67 24.84
C ASN A 140 -10.36 -0.40 25.43
N ASN A 141 -10.76 -1.40 24.63
CA ASN A 141 -11.62 -2.50 25.07
C ASN A 141 -10.84 -3.75 25.55
N ASN A 142 -9.53 -3.68 25.65
CA ASN A 142 -8.66 -4.82 25.99
C ASN A 142 -8.86 -6.06 25.09
N TRP A 143 -9.27 -5.85 23.84
CA TRP A 143 -9.47 -6.93 22.88
C TRP A 143 -8.12 -7.44 22.37
N SER A 144 -8.07 -8.70 21.99
CA SER A 144 -6.84 -9.32 21.51
C SER A 144 -6.46 -8.84 20.10
N LEU A 145 -5.53 -7.89 20.01
CA LEU A 145 -4.95 -7.43 18.73
C LEU A 145 -4.33 -8.60 17.94
N LYS A 146 -3.75 -9.59 18.62
CA LYS A 146 -3.20 -10.78 17.94
C LYS A 146 -4.26 -11.54 17.17
N ARG A 147 -5.45 -11.77 17.77
CA ARG A 147 -6.58 -12.42 17.10
C ARG A 147 -7.12 -11.57 15.96
N PHE A 148 -7.22 -10.25 16.15
CA PHE A 148 -7.61 -9.31 15.11
C PHE A 148 -6.70 -9.44 13.88
N PHE A 149 -5.39 -9.31 14.04
CA PHE A 149 -4.45 -9.42 12.93
C PHE A 149 -4.59 -10.76 12.21
N PHE A 150 -4.62 -11.86 12.95
CA PHE A 150 -4.71 -13.20 12.36
C PHE A 150 -5.98 -13.39 11.53
N ILE A 151 -7.13 -13.00 12.05
CA ILE A 151 -8.42 -13.15 11.37
C ILE A 151 -8.48 -12.28 10.11
N PHE A 152 -8.09 -11.01 10.23
CA PHE A 152 -8.20 -10.07 9.09
C PHE A 152 -7.16 -10.36 8.00
N ILE A 153 -5.95 -10.78 8.35
CA ILE A 153 -4.96 -11.25 7.38
C ILE A 153 -5.51 -12.46 6.62
N LEU A 154 -6.02 -13.47 7.34
CA LEU A 154 -6.55 -14.68 6.72
C LEU A 154 -7.75 -14.37 5.79
N LEU A 155 -8.71 -13.57 6.26
CA LEU A 155 -9.88 -13.19 5.46
C LEU A 155 -9.47 -12.44 4.20
N SER A 156 -8.62 -11.42 4.31
CA SER A 156 -8.16 -10.64 3.16
C SER A 156 -7.38 -11.51 2.17
N PHE A 157 -6.53 -12.41 2.65
CA PHE A 157 -5.78 -13.33 1.81
C PHE A 157 -6.71 -14.31 1.05
N LEU A 158 -7.73 -14.85 1.72
CA LEU A 158 -8.73 -15.72 1.09
C LEU A 158 -9.55 -14.97 0.03
N ILE A 159 -9.98 -13.73 0.34
CA ILE A 159 -10.67 -12.86 -0.63
C ILE A 159 -9.76 -12.56 -1.84
N SER A 160 -8.50 -12.23 -1.59
CA SER A 160 -7.52 -11.99 -2.64
C SER A 160 -7.33 -13.21 -3.54
N SER A 161 -7.16 -14.39 -2.95
CA SER A 161 -6.99 -15.65 -3.66
C SER A 161 -8.22 -16.02 -4.50
N TYR A 162 -9.42 -15.80 -3.97
CA TYR A 162 -10.66 -16.02 -4.72
C TYR A 162 -10.81 -15.02 -5.88
N LEU A 163 -10.63 -13.74 -5.61
CA LEU A 163 -10.79 -12.68 -6.62
C LEU A 163 -9.68 -12.68 -7.66
N SER A 164 -8.51 -13.20 -7.38
CA SER A 164 -7.45 -13.35 -8.37
C SER A 164 -7.87 -14.26 -9.55
N ILE A 165 -8.81 -15.16 -9.31
CA ILE A 165 -9.39 -16.05 -10.35
C ILE A 165 -10.69 -15.45 -10.92
N ALA A 166 -11.56 -14.92 -10.05
CA ALA A 166 -12.90 -14.47 -10.44
C ALA A 166 -12.90 -13.06 -11.09
N ASN A 167 -12.07 -12.16 -10.61
CA ASN A 167 -11.92 -10.78 -11.11
C ASN A 167 -10.54 -10.24 -10.77
N THR A 168 -9.58 -10.45 -11.64
CA THR A 168 -8.17 -10.09 -11.48
C THR A 168 -7.97 -8.60 -11.24
N GLN A 169 -8.73 -7.74 -11.94
CA GLN A 169 -8.63 -6.29 -11.78
C GLN A 169 -9.12 -5.84 -10.41
N LEU A 170 -10.25 -6.36 -9.93
CA LEU A 170 -10.74 -6.05 -8.58
C LEU A 170 -9.76 -6.55 -7.52
N SER A 171 -9.18 -7.74 -7.73
CA SER A 171 -8.13 -8.27 -6.85
C SER A 171 -6.90 -7.37 -6.80
N PHE A 172 -6.54 -6.74 -7.91
CA PHE A 172 -5.37 -5.87 -7.99
C PHE A 172 -5.59 -4.51 -7.31
N PHE A 173 -6.73 -3.85 -7.56
CA PHE A 173 -6.97 -2.47 -7.15
C PHE A 173 -7.68 -2.31 -5.80
N SER A 174 -8.34 -3.36 -5.26
CA SER A 174 -9.14 -3.22 -4.05
C SER A 174 -8.30 -3.20 -2.77
N LEU A 175 -8.68 -2.35 -1.81
CA LEU A 175 -8.13 -2.39 -0.46
C LEU A 175 -8.35 -3.76 0.20
N LEU A 176 -9.53 -4.37 0.05
CA LEU A 176 -9.89 -5.61 0.75
C LEU A 176 -8.98 -6.79 0.38
N THR A 177 -8.45 -6.80 -0.82
CA THR A 177 -7.55 -7.85 -1.33
C THR A 177 -6.08 -7.58 -1.04
N ARG A 178 -5.73 -6.35 -0.67
CA ARG A 178 -4.36 -5.91 -0.38
C ARG A 178 -4.10 -5.63 1.10
N ILE A 179 -5.15 -5.53 1.91
CA ILE A 179 -5.01 -5.17 3.33
C ILE A 179 -4.18 -6.19 4.13
N TRP A 180 -4.12 -7.46 3.69
CA TRP A 180 -3.30 -8.48 4.33
C TRP A 180 -1.80 -8.12 4.31
N GLU A 181 -1.30 -7.46 3.26
CA GLU A 181 0.09 -6.99 3.14
C GLU A 181 0.39 -5.92 4.20
N LEU A 182 -0.48 -4.90 4.29
CA LEU A 182 -0.41 -3.85 5.32
C LEU A 182 -0.51 -4.44 6.73
N LEU A 183 -1.41 -5.40 6.94
CA LEU A 183 -1.60 -6.04 8.24
C LEU A 183 -0.43 -6.96 8.63
N PHE A 184 0.28 -7.57 7.70
CA PHE A 184 1.52 -8.29 8.00
C PHE A 184 2.58 -7.35 8.58
N GLY A 185 2.77 -6.18 7.95
CA GLY A 185 3.62 -5.14 8.52
C GLY A 185 3.17 -4.70 9.91
N SER A 186 1.86 -4.49 10.07
CA SER A 186 1.26 -4.12 11.35
C SER A 186 1.46 -5.17 12.44
N LEU A 187 1.29 -6.45 12.12
CA LEU A 187 1.54 -7.56 13.03
C LEU A 187 3.02 -7.62 13.46
N THR A 188 3.93 -7.40 12.50
CA THR A 188 5.37 -7.37 12.79
C THR A 188 5.71 -6.25 13.78
N ALA A 189 5.19 -5.04 13.57
CA ALA A 189 5.35 -3.92 14.49
C ALA A 189 4.82 -4.24 15.90
N TYR A 190 3.64 -4.85 15.98
CA TYR A 190 3.04 -5.29 17.24
C TYR A 190 3.92 -6.31 17.98
N LEU A 191 4.42 -7.33 17.27
CA LEU A 191 5.25 -8.37 17.87
C LEU A 191 6.60 -7.82 18.38
N ILE A 192 7.24 -6.93 17.62
CA ILE A 192 8.49 -6.27 18.02
C ILE A 192 8.25 -5.39 19.23
N PHE A 193 7.19 -4.56 19.20
CA PHE A 193 6.93 -3.59 20.27
C PHE A 193 6.65 -4.24 21.62
N PHE A 194 5.95 -5.37 21.64
CA PHE A 194 5.63 -6.11 22.88
C PHE A 194 6.66 -7.19 23.21
N ASN A 195 7.86 -7.12 22.62
CA ASN A 195 8.99 -8.05 22.87
C ASN A 195 8.59 -9.54 22.72
N LYS A 196 7.65 -9.82 21.80
CA LYS A 196 7.24 -11.20 21.52
C LYS A 196 8.28 -11.97 20.70
N ILE A 197 9.34 -11.28 20.26
CA ILE A 197 10.42 -11.83 19.40
C ILE A 197 11.71 -12.07 20.22
N ASP A 198 11.80 -11.59 21.46
CA ASP A 198 13.03 -11.72 22.29
C ASP A 198 13.46 -13.17 22.55
N PHE A 199 12.55 -14.14 22.39
CA PHE A 199 12.85 -15.57 22.49
C PHE A 199 13.59 -16.13 21.27
N ILE A 200 13.71 -15.37 20.17
CA ILE A 200 14.37 -15.83 18.96
C ILE A 200 15.85 -15.42 19.05
N ASN A 201 16.75 -16.42 18.87
CA ASN A 201 18.19 -16.19 18.85
C ASN A 201 18.54 -15.14 17.78
N LYS A 202 19.32 -14.10 18.16
CA LYS A 202 19.78 -13.03 17.26
C LYS A 202 20.43 -13.57 15.97
N LYS A 203 21.16 -14.70 16.03
CA LYS A 203 21.73 -15.35 14.86
C LYS A 203 20.67 -15.86 13.90
N LEU A 204 19.56 -16.40 14.44
CA LEU A 204 18.43 -16.88 13.63
C LEU A 204 17.69 -15.71 12.98
N ILE A 205 17.48 -14.61 13.71
CA ILE A 205 16.87 -13.39 13.14
C ILE A 205 17.69 -12.86 11.97
N ASN A 206 19.01 -12.72 12.15
CA ASN A 206 19.90 -12.26 11.09
C ASN A 206 19.87 -13.20 9.87
N PHE A 207 19.92 -14.51 10.12
CA PHE A 207 19.85 -15.50 9.04
C PHE A 207 18.54 -15.42 8.26
N LEU A 208 17.40 -15.34 8.94
CA LEU A 208 16.07 -15.16 8.30
C LEU A 208 15.99 -13.84 7.53
N SER A 209 16.60 -12.76 8.04
CA SER A 209 16.64 -11.47 7.35
C SER A 209 17.43 -11.56 6.04
N TYR A 210 18.58 -12.23 6.03
CA TYR A 210 19.34 -12.47 4.79
C TYR A 210 18.56 -13.30 3.79
N ILE A 211 17.89 -14.37 4.24
CA ILE A 211 17.02 -15.17 3.38
C ILE A 211 15.91 -14.31 2.79
N GLY A 212 15.22 -13.51 3.62
CA GLY A 212 14.16 -12.64 3.16
C GLY A 212 14.62 -11.65 2.09
N VAL A 213 15.74 -10.96 2.31
CA VAL A 213 16.33 -10.04 1.33
C VAL A 213 16.70 -10.78 0.04
N THR A 214 17.29 -11.98 0.14
CA THR A 214 17.66 -12.79 -1.03
C THR A 214 16.42 -13.21 -1.83
N ILE A 215 15.34 -13.65 -1.16
CA ILE A 215 14.08 -14.03 -1.82
C ILE A 215 13.49 -12.83 -2.55
N ILE A 216 13.43 -11.65 -1.90
CA ILE A 216 12.96 -10.42 -2.53
C ILE A 216 13.78 -10.10 -3.78
N PHE A 217 15.10 -10.15 -3.69
CA PHE A 217 15.97 -9.86 -4.81
C PHE A 217 15.78 -10.85 -5.97
N LEU A 218 15.69 -12.14 -5.68
CA LEU A 218 15.38 -13.16 -6.68
C LEU A 218 13.99 -12.96 -7.31
N SER A 219 13.00 -12.56 -6.51
CA SER A 219 11.66 -12.29 -7.02
C SER A 219 11.64 -11.13 -8.02
N PHE A 220 12.45 -10.08 -7.83
CA PHE A 220 12.57 -8.99 -8.83
C PHE A 220 13.12 -9.46 -10.17
N ILE A 221 13.95 -10.52 -10.17
CA ILE A 221 14.61 -11.04 -11.38
C ILE A 221 13.73 -12.08 -12.09
N PHE A 222 13.08 -12.96 -11.33
CA PHE A 222 12.45 -14.17 -11.86
C PHE A 222 10.92 -14.12 -11.98
N PHE A 223 10.23 -13.20 -11.30
CA PHE A 223 8.77 -13.07 -11.44
C PHE A 223 8.43 -12.19 -12.65
N GLU A 224 7.66 -12.76 -13.61
CA GLU A 224 7.05 -12.07 -14.75
C GLU A 224 5.60 -11.71 -14.49
#